data_114126c64fd29b32a88d3d4483b5381a
#
_entry.id   114126c64fd29b32a88d3d4483b5381a
#
_cell.length_a   1.000
_cell.length_b   1.000
_cell.length_c   1.000
_cell.angle_alpha   90.00
_cell.angle_beta   90.00
_cell.angle_gamma   90.00
#
_symmetry.space_group_name_H-M   'P 1'
#
loop_
_entity.id
_entity.type
_entity.pdbx_description
1 polymer ?
#
loop_
_entity_poly.entity_id
_entity_poly.type
_entity_poly.pdbx_seq_one_letter_code
_entity_poly.pdbx_strand_id
1 'polypeptide(L)'
;MMSAPFHTHSTVAKIAAVLALTLASSVACAQDSAPAASASAPASTDAARAALAKKEGDVDQATLLKETLSAADKQYSLLKAGKQAVTYDLTYSYVGQQLIQANFTDDKLTLFDIQNTRSHTVTNTVSVDHGVKDNLTASVTLPFVSKYSQSETFSGLSNAFGDISLGARFQPFALSRDLPALTATGTLRLPTGRSPFKTIDGQGLGTGAGYTSVTLGANTSKVIDPVALFGSLNATLAWPAKHLSQTRNGKTLTEVRPGAGIGFGVGFAYALSHNISTTLSFQESISARTKLTLVDSNGVASESKTSMQSSAMLNMGLGVRVSPLTTVNFTVGIGLTTDSPDFTFGMNMPLHF
;
A
#
# COMPACT_ATOMS: atom_id res chain seq x y z
N MET A 1 -14.08 3.19 50.25
CA MET A 1 -13.02 4.11 50.68
C MET A 1 -12.02 4.29 49.56
N MET A 2 -11.84 5.50 49.13
CA MET A 2 -10.85 6.08 48.21
C MET A 2 -10.82 5.62 46.74
N SER A 3 -11.49 6.40 45.93
CA SER A 3 -11.38 6.50 44.49
C SER A 3 -10.13 7.29 44.08
N ALA A 4 -9.40 6.84 43.08
CA ALA A 4 -8.45 7.67 42.37
C ALA A 4 -8.84 7.75 40.89
N PRO A 5 -8.83 8.91 40.26
CA PRO A 5 -9.22 9.07 38.88
C PRO A 5 -8.04 8.77 37.94
N PHE A 6 -8.23 7.89 36.99
CA PHE A 6 -7.29 7.68 35.87
C PHE A 6 -7.51 8.77 34.82
N HIS A 7 -6.55 9.66 34.68
CA HIS A 7 -6.45 10.56 33.55
C HIS A 7 -5.91 9.80 32.33
N THR A 8 -6.76 9.53 31.35
CA THR A 8 -6.37 9.10 30.01
C THR A 8 -6.08 10.33 29.15
N HIS A 9 -4.84 10.81 29.15
CA HIS A 9 -4.39 11.78 28.14
C HIS A 9 -4.01 11.05 26.86
N SER A 10 -4.76 11.37 25.81
CA SER A 10 -4.59 10.97 24.41
C SER A 10 -3.15 11.24 23.92
N THR A 11 -2.38 10.20 23.75
CA THR A 11 -1.01 10.24 23.21
C THR A 11 -0.97 10.57 21.70
N VAL A 12 -2.11 10.52 21.03
CA VAL A 12 -2.26 10.80 19.59
C VAL A 12 -2.14 12.30 19.28
N ALA A 13 -2.55 13.16 20.21
CA ALA A 13 -2.47 14.62 20.01
C ALA A 13 -1.02 15.15 20.07
N LYS A 14 -0.07 14.40 20.63
CA LYS A 14 1.34 14.85 20.76
C LYS A 14 2.19 14.52 19.52
N ILE A 15 1.80 13.56 18.72
CA ILE A 15 2.53 13.19 17.48
C ILE A 15 2.18 14.14 16.34
N ALA A 16 0.96 14.66 16.28
CA ALA A 16 0.56 15.65 15.28
C ALA A 16 1.23 17.03 15.49
N ALA A 17 1.60 17.37 16.73
CA ALA A 17 2.23 18.66 17.05
C ALA A 17 3.73 18.69 16.72
N VAL A 18 4.41 17.56 16.63
CA VAL A 18 5.84 17.50 16.31
C VAL A 18 6.09 17.59 14.80
N LEU A 19 5.16 17.15 13.96
CA LEU A 19 5.29 17.24 12.50
C LEU A 19 4.97 18.62 11.93
N ALA A 20 4.24 19.45 12.67
CA ALA A 20 3.88 20.80 12.25
C ALA A 20 4.94 21.87 12.58
N LEU A 21 5.94 21.56 13.41
CA LEU A 21 6.91 22.55 13.90
C LEU A 21 8.22 22.63 13.10
N THR A 22 8.43 21.76 12.10
CA THR A 22 9.65 21.73 11.30
C THR A 22 9.53 22.40 9.93
N LEU A 23 8.37 22.96 9.58
CA LEU A 23 8.15 23.63 8.28
C LEU A 23 8.09 25.17 8.35
N ALA A 24 8.36 25.79 9.50
CA ALA A 24 8.20 27.23 9.69
C ALA A 24 9.48 27.98 10.07
N SER A 25 10.65 27.56 9.62
CA SER A 25 11.92 28.27 9.95
C SER A 25 12.87 28.36 8.76
N SER A 26 12.53 29.20 7.76
CA SER A 26 13.54 29.81 6.89
C SER A 26 12.97 30.93 6.01
N VAL A 27 12.46 31.98 6.63
CA VAL A 27 12.35 33.31 6.02
C VAL A 27 12.65 34.33 7.10
N ALA A 28 13.90 34.79 7.17
CA ALA A 28 14.23 36.06 7.79
C ALA A 28 15.57 36.59 7.27
N CYS A 29 15.45 37.64 6.49
CA CYS A 29 16.29 38.84 6.45
C CYS A 29 17.80 38.75 6.36
N ALA A 30 18.33 39.31 5.28
CA ALA A 30 19.44 40.19 5.33
C ALA A 30 19.22 41.41 4.41
N GLN A 31 18.78 42.52 4.99
CA GLN A 31 19.08 43.87 4.49
C GLN A 31 20.34 44.29 5.18
N ASP A 32 21.38 44.69 4.44
CA ASP A 32 21.97 46.02 4.57
C ASP A 32 23.17 46.27 3.62
N SER A 33 23.16 47.48 3.06
CA SER A 33 24.19 48.40 2.68
C SER A 33 25.12 48.09 1.49
N ALA A 34 24.85 48.87 0.49
CA ALA A 34 25.80 49.24 -0.59
C ALA A 34 26.96 50.12 -0.05
N PRO A 35 28.10 50.18 -0.80
CA PRO A 35 28.30 51.41 -1.55
C PRO A 35 28.73 51.23 -3.02
N ALA A 36 28.43 52.27 -3.77
CA ALA A 36 28.65 52.44 -5.18
C ALA A 36 30.12 52.46 -5.60
N ALA A 37 30.41 51.90 -6.77
CA ALA A 37 31.41 52.38 -7.70
C ALA A 37 31.21 51.84 -9.12
N SER A 38 30.89 52.79 -10.02
CA SER A 38 31.21 52.95 -11.46
C SER A 38 31.17 51.78 -12.42
N ALA A 39 30.24 51.94 -13.32
CA ALA A 39 30.18 51.73 -14.78
C ALA A 39 31.31 50.98 -15.49
N SER A 40 30.94 49.89 -16.17
CA SER A 40 31.32 49.59 -17.54
C SER A 40 30.33 48.60 -18.17
N ALA A 41 29.76 49.07 -19.26
CA ALA A 41 29.07 48.48 -20.39
C ALA A 41 28.38 47.08 -20.30
N PRO A 42 27.13 46.96 -20.77
CA PRO A 42 26.38 45.72 -20.83
C PRO A 42 26.59 45.03 -22.17
N ALA A 43 27.21 43.91 -22.19
CA ALA A 43 27.02 42.93 -23.26
C ALA A 43 27.08 41.53 -22.65
N SER A 44 25.98 40.79 -22.84
CA SER A 44 25.85 39.34 -22.66
C SER A 44 25.09 38.77 -21.46
N THR A 45 24.36 39.52 -20.68
CA THR A 45 23.53 38.94 -19.64
C THR A 45 22.28 38.21 -20.18
N ASP A 46 21.74 38.63 -21.31
CA ASP A 46 20.57 37.99 -21.90
C ASP A 46 20.92 36.70 -22.68
N ALA A 47 22.11 36.67 -23.30
CA ALA A 47 22.61 35.46 -23.96
C ALA A 47 23.04 34.40 -22.93
N ALA A 48 23.62 34.83 -21.81
CA ALA A 48 23.99 33.93 -20.70
C ALA A 48 22.73 33.44 -19.93
N ARG A 49 21.72 34.31 -19.75
CA ARG A 49 20.40 33.91 -19.20
C ARG A 49 19.65 32.98 -20.13
N ALA A 50 19.66 33.24 -21.43
CA ALA A 50 19.04 32.36 -22.43
C ALA A 50 19.78 31.02 -22.54
N ALA A 51 21.13 31.00 -22.38
CA ALA A 51 21.91 29.77 -22.39
C ALA A 51 21.72 28.95 -21.10
N LEU A 52 21.60 29.61 -19.93
CA LEU A 52 21.23 28.97 -18.65
C LEU A 52 19.79 28.47 -18.63
N ALA A 53 18.87 29.26 -19.12
CA ALA A 53 17.47 28.85 -19.22
C ALA A 53 17.26 27.71 -20.24
N LYS A 54 18.11 27.61 -21.28
CA LYS A 54 18.05 26.56 -22.30
C LYS A 54 18.80 25.28 -21.89
N LYS A 55 19.67 25.32 -20.90
CA LYS A 55 20.54 24.19 -20.49
C LYS A 55 20.04 23.46 -19.24
N GLU A 56 19.16 24.04 -18.45
CA GLU A 56 18.72 23.46 -17.18
C GLU A 56 17.27 22.94 -17.15
N GLY A 57 16.46 23.24 -18.16
CA GLY A 57 15.02 23.06 -18.05
C GLY A 57 14.40 21.84 -18.72
N ASP A 58 14.91 21.39 -19.87
CA ASP A 58 14.05 20.56 -20.77
C ASP A 58 14.40 19.06 -20.81
N VAL A 59 15.64 18.68 -20.57
CA VAL A 59 16.08 17.28 -20.67
C VAL A 59 16.04 16.60 -19.30
N ASP A 60 16.29 17.35 -18.24
CA ASP A 60 16.36 16.81 -16.87
C ASP A 60 14.98 16.59 -16.24
N GLN A 61 13.99 17.46 -16.50
CA GLN A 61 12.65 17.30 -15.94
C GLN A 61 11.91 16.10 -16.53
N ALA A 62 12.01 15.85 -17.82
CA ALA A 62 11.40 14.67 -18.44
C ALA A 62 12.10 13.38 -17.98
N THR A 63 13.40 13.40 -17.77
CA THR A 63 14.16 12.26 -17.24
C THR A 63 13.86 12.05 -15.76
N LEU A 64 13.79 13.11 -14.98
CA LEU A 64 13.39 13.11 -13.58
C LEU A 64 11.95 12.62 -13.37
N LEU A 65 11.05 13.10 -14.20
CA LEU A 65 9.66 12.69 -14.16
C LEU A 65 9.53 11.19 -14.52
N LYS A 66 10.31 10.73 -15.49
CA LYS A 66 10.38 9.31 -15.88
C LYS A 66 10.98 8.44 -14.77
N GLU A 67 11.95 8.95 -14.03
CA GLU A 67 12.56 8.24 -12.88
C GLU A 67 11.71 8.33 -11.60
N THR A 68 11.02 9.44 -11.41
CA THR A 68 10.04 9.64 -10.33
C THR A 68 8.80 8.77 -10.50
N LEU A 69 8.33 8.68 -11.74
CA LEU A 69 7.32 7.72 -12.13
C LEU A 69 7.81 6.30 -11.96
N SER A 70 9.09 6.00 -12.15
CA SER A 70 9.60 4.64 -11.99
C SER A 70 9.42 4.10 -10.57
N ALA A 71 9.24 4.94 -9.61
CA ALA A 71 8.98 4.57 -8.22
C ALA A 71 7.49 4.31 -7.93
N ALA A 72 6.61 5.17 -8.42
CA ALA A 72 5.17 4.88 -8.51
C ALA A 72 4.89 3.88 -9.64
N ASP A 73 5.74 3.85 -10.65
CA ASP A 73 5.63 3.10 -11.91
C ASP A 73 6.19 1.67 -11.85
N LYS A 74 6.69 1.19 -10.73
CA LYS A 74 7.08 -0.23 -10.68
C LYS A 74 5.89 -1.17 -10.95
N GLN A 75 4.68 -0.73 -10.70
CA GLN A 75 3.47 -1.41 -11.17
C GLN A 75 3.25 -1.25 -12.68
N TYR A 76 3.89 -0.24 -13.31
CA TYR A 76 3.61 0.18 -14.69
C TYR A 76 4.83 0.02 -15.62
N SER A 77 6.05 -0.10 -15.08
CA SER A 77 7.26 -0.20 -15.89
C SER A 77 7.54 -1.64 -16.29
N LEU A 78 7.84 -1.81 -17.57
CA LEU A 78 8.26 -3.09 -18.15
C LEU A 78 9.78 -3.14 -18.25
N LEU A 79 10.33 -4.31 -18.01
CA LEU A 79 11.75 -4.59 -18.22
C LEU A 79 11.98 -5.01 -19.67
N LYS A 80 13.08 -4.54 -20.26
CA LYS A 80 13.53 -5.03 -21.56
C LYS A 80 13.83 -6.53 -21.49
N ALA A 81 13.67 -7.24 -22.61
CA ALA A 81 13.95 -8.66 -22.71
C ALA A 81 15.31 -9.04 -22.11
N GLY A 82 15.33 -10.07 -21.27
CA GLY A 82 16.53 -10.57 -20.59
C GLY A 82 17.02 -9.73 -19.40
N LYS A 83 16.42 -8.58 -19.10
CA LYS A 83 16.76 -7.78 -17.90
C LYS A 83 16.05 -8.31 -16.67
N GLN A 84 16.71 -8.20 -15.53
CA GLN A 84 16.17 -8.57 -14.22
C GLN A 84 16.21 -7.37 -13.30
N ALA A 85 15.24 -7.28 -12.39
CA ALA A 85 15.22 -6.30 -11.32
C ALA A 85 14.74 -6.99 -10.04
N VAL A 86 15.41 -6.68 -8.94
CA VAL A 86 15.03 -7.14 -7.62
C VAL A 86 14.57 -5.93 -6.81
N THR A 87 13.48 -6.09 -6.08
CA THR A 87 12.93 -5.02 -5.25
C THR A 87 12.69 -5.56 -3.85
N TYR A 88 13.06 -4.76 -2.88
CA TYR A 88 12.72 -4.99 -1.48
C TYR A 88 11.65 -3.98 -1.04
N ASP A 89 10.59 -4.49 -0.42
CA ASP A 89 9.50 -3.70 0.13
C ASP A 89 9.33 -4.04 1.61
N LEU A 90 9.33 -3.03 2.46
CA LEU A 90 8.95 -3.11 3.86
C LEU A 90 7.64 -2.39 4.05
N THR A 91 6.64 -3.07 4.58
CA THR A 91 5.33 -2.46 4.90
C THR A 91 4.97 -2.74 6.33
N TYR A 92 4.62 -1.70 7.05
CA TYR A 92 3.98 -1.77 8.37
C TYR A 92 2.53 -1.36 8.23
N SER A 93 1.61 -2.11 8.84
CA SER A 93 0.20 -1.74 8.93
C SER A 93 -0.32 -1.90 10.35
N TYR A 94 -1.16 -0.96 10.76
CA TYR A 94 -1.87 -0.95 12.02
C TYR A 94 -3.37 -0.99 11.76
N VAL A 95 -4.06 -1.87 12.47
CA VAL A 95 -5.52 -2.00 12.46
C VAL A 95 -6.01 -2.00 13.89
N GLY A 96 -6.84 -1.05 14.25
CA GLY A 96 -7.52 -0.97 15.53
C GLY A 96 -9.03 -1.13 15.32
N GLN A 97 -9.63 -2.18 15.85
CA GLN A 97 -11.07 -2.42 15.76
C GLN A 97 -11.68 -2.41 17.14
N GLN A 98 -12.81 -1.73 17.26
CA GLN A 98 -13.67 -1.78 18.42
C GLN A 98 -14.95 -2.52 18.06
N LEU A 99 -15.20 -3.64 18.74
CA LEU A 99 -16.43 -4.40 18.59
C LEU A 99 -17.30 -4.15 19.81
N ILE A 100 -18.45 -3.53 19.61
CA ILE A 100 -19.43 -3.30 20.67
C ILE A 100 -20.43 -4.45 20.59
N GLN A 101 -20.45 -5.28 21.64
CA GLN A 101 -21.44 -6.34 21.81
C GLN A 101 -22.49 -5.91 22.82
N ALA A 102 -23.75 -5.91 22.40
CA ALA A 102 -24.88 -5.66 23.29
C ALA A 102 -25.45 -7.03 23.71
N ASN A 103 -25.39 -7.34 25.00
CA ASN A 103 -26.01 -8.53 25.56
C ASN A 103 -27.40 -8.19 26.07
N PHE A 104 -28.40 -8.95 25.59
CA PHE A 104 -29.79 -8.83 26.00
C PHE A 104 -30.16 -10.03 26.86
N THR A 105 -30.76 -9.79 28.01
CA THR A 105 -31.42 -10.81 28.84
C THR A 105 -32.84 -10.35 29.09
N ASP A 106 -33.82 -11.20 28.75
CA ASP A 106 -35.26 -10.91 28.85
C ASP A 106 -35.67 -9.60 28.12
N ASP A 107 -35.20 -9.41 26.87
CA ASP A 107 -35.40 -8.23 26.02
C ASP A 107 -34.92 -6.90 26.66
N LYS A 108 -34.15 -6.97 27.72
CA LYS A 108 -33.50 -5.79 28.33
C LYS A 108 -32.01 -5.82 28.07
N LEU A 109 -31.48 -4.65 27.64
CA LEU A 109 -30.06 -4.46 27.50
C LEU A 109 -29.39 -4.57 28.86
N THR A 110 -28.58 -5.59 29.07
CA THR A 110 -27.95 -5.89 30.36
C THR A 110 -26.51 -5.43 30.42
N LEU A 111 -25.78 -5.46 29.33
CA LEU A 111 -24.36 -5.11 29.30
C LEU A 111 -23.92 -4.68 27.90
N PHE A 112 -23.11 -3.63 27.85
CA PHE A 112 -22.27 -3.32 26.68
C PHE A 112 -20.88 -3.88 26.93
N ASP A 113 -20.46 -4.83 26.12
CA ASP A 113 -19.09 -5.30 26.09
C ASP A 113 -18.37 -4.66 24.90
N ILE A 114 -17.27 -3.94 25.17
CA ILE A 114 -16.47 -3.26 24.17
C ILE A 114 -15.17 -4.02 24.03
N GLN A 115 -15.09 -4.85 22.99
CA GLN A 115 -13.85 -5.60 22.69
C GLN A 115 -12.96 -4.77 21.79
N ASN A 116 -11.76 -4.45 22.28
CA ASN A 116 -10.72 -3.76 21.52
C ASN A 116 -9.75 -4.77 20.95
N THR A 117 -9.62 -4.80 19.63
CA THR A 117 -8.60 -5.60 18.94
C THR A 117 -7.59 -4.68 18.26
N ARG A 118 -6.31 -4.90 18.50
CA ARG A 118 -5.20 -4.19 17.88
C ARG A 118 -4.32 -5.18 17.13
N SER A 119 -4.02 -4.87 15.89
CA SER A 119 -3.16 -5.70 15.05
C SER A 119 -2.06 -4.86 14.42
N HIS A 120 -0.83 -5.30 14.61
CA HIS A 120 0.37 -4.74 14.01
C HIS A 120 0.94 -5.77 13.05
N THR A 121 1.13 -5.41 11.80
CA THR A 121 1.68 -6.32 10.80
C THR A 121 2.88 -5.65 10.13
N VAL A 122 4.03 -6.32 10.17
CA VAL A 122 5.22 -5.96 9.40
C VAL A 122 5.38 -7.00 8.30
N THR A 123 5.42 -6.55 7.06
CA THR A 123 5.64 -7.42 5.90
C THR A 123 6.92 -7.01 5.20
N ASN A 124 7.85 -7.94 5.10
CA ASN A 124 9.07 -7.83 4.31
C ASN A 124 8.85 -8.60 3.01
N THR A 125 8.95 -7.93 1.89
CA THR A 125 8.65 -8.54 0.58
C THR A 125 9.87 -8.42 -0.33
N VAL A 126 10.26 -9.52 -0.94
CA VAL A 126 11.25 -9.53 -2.02
C VAL A 126 10.52 -9.88 -3.31
N SER A 127 10.65 -9.03 -4.31
CA SER A 127 10.08 -9.25 -5.64
C SER A 127 11.20 -9.33 -6.66
N VAL A 128 11.12 -10.32 -7.54
CA VAL A 128 12.02 -10.51 -8.66
C VAL A 128 11.23 -10.38 -9.95
N ASP A 129 11.60 -9.42 -10.76
CA ASP A 129 11.03 -9.15 -12.07
C ASP A 129 11.99 -9.60 -13.16
N HIS A 130 11.48 -10.27 -14.20
CA HIS A 130 12.23 -10.71 -15.36
C HIS A 130 11.52 -10.28 -16.65
N GLY A 131 12.23 -9.55 -17.50
CA GLY A 131 11.76 -9.19 -18.84
C GLY A 131 11.81 -10.39 -19.77
N VAL A 132 10.65 -10.97 -20.07
CA VAL A 132 10.53 -12.10 -21.01
C VAL A 132 10.59 -11.60 -22.45
N LYS A 133 9.94 -10.48 -22.72
CA LYS A 133 9.95 -9.72 -23.98
C LYS A 133 9.95 -8.24 -23.65
N ASP A 134 10.23 -7.37 -24.61
CA ASP A 134 10.22 -5.91 -24.40
C ASP A 134 8.86 -5.36 -23.94
N ASN A 135 7.79 -6.11 -24.22
CA ASN A 135 6.43 -5.76 -23.83
C ASN A 135 5.82 -6.72 -22.78
N LEU A 136 6.60 -7.65 -22.23
CA LEU A 136 6.14 -8.64 -21.25
C LEU A 136 7.17 -8.85 -20.15
N THR A 137 6.80 -8.57 -18.92
CA THR A 137 7.59 -8.82 -17.71
C THR A 137 6.86 -9.84 -16.83
N ALA A 138 7.56 -10.87 -16.41
CA ALA A 138 7.11 -11.82 -15.38
C ALA A 138 7.68 -11.42 -14.02
N SER A 139 6.95 -11.69 -12.95
CA SER A 139 7.37 -11.39 -11.58
C SER A 139 7.06 -12.51 -10.60
N VAL A 140 7.92 -12.65 -9.60
CA VAL A 140 7.70 -13.52 -8.44
C VAL A 140 7.86 -12.69 -7.18
N THR A 141 6.91 -12.82 -6.26
CA THR A 141 6.88 -12.05 -5.02
C THR A 141 6.82 -12.99 -3.83
N LEU A 142 7.74 -12.80 -2.89
CA LEU A 142 7.92 -13.61 -1.68
C LEU A 142 7.78 -12.71 -0.44
N PRO A 143 6.63 -12.71 0.24
CA PRO A 143 6.45 -11.95 1.49
C PRO A 143 6.83 -12.79 2.71
N PHE A 144 7.48 -12.15 3.69
CA PHE A 144 7.66 -12.64 5.04
C PHE A 144 6.88 -11.74 6.00
N VAL A 145 5.93 -12.31 6.72
CA VAL A 145 4.96 -11.57 7.54
C VAL A 145 5.23 -11.83 9.01
N SER A 146 5.39 -10.73 9.76
CA SER A 146 5.43 -10.69 11.22
C SER A 146 4.18 -9.99 11.71
N LYS A 147 3.26 -10.72 12.32
CA LYS A 147 1.97 -10.20 12.78
C LYS A 147 1.83 -10.36 14.29
N TYR A 148 1.60 -9.24 14.96
CA TYR A 148 1.23 -9.19 16.37
C TYR A 148 -0.22 -8.74 16.49
N SER A 149 -1.04 -9.48 17.22
CA SER A 149 -2.42 -9.10 17.50
C SER A 149 -2.69 -9.25 19.00
N GLN A 150 -3.40 -8.26 19.51
CA GLN A 150 -3.81 -8.20 20.92
C GLN A 150 -5.31 -7.87 20.99
N SER A 151 -6.03 -8.68 21.75
CA SER A 151 -7.40 -8.42 22.20
C SER A 151 -7.48 -8.63 23.72
N GLU A 152 -8.64 -8.46 24.31
CA GLU A 152 -8.82 -8.67 25.75
C GLU A 152 -8.55 -10.12 26.19
N THR A 153 -8.86 -11.07 25.30
CA THR A 153 -8.75 -12.51 25.59
C THR A 153 -7.55 -13.19 24.93
N PHE A 154 -6.85 -12.49 24.03
CA PHE A 154 -5.77 -13.08 23.25
C PHE A 154 -4.66 -12.08 22.96
N SER A 155 -3.42 -12.53 23.11
CA SER A 155 -2.22 -11.84 22.63
C SER A 155 -1.31 -12.87 21.95
N GLY A 156 -0.93 -12.60 20.70
CA GLY A 156 -0.13 -13.52 19.92
C GLY A 156 0.78 -12.84 18.89
N LEU A 157 1.93 -13.47 18.65
CA LEU A 157 2.90 -13.11 17.61
C LEU A 157 3.04 -14.28 16.64
N SER A 158 3.00 -14.00 15.35
CA SER A 158 3.24 -14.99 14.30
C SER A 158 4.23 -14.45 13.29
N ASN A 159 5.30 -15.22 13.05
CA ASN A 159 6.31 -14.96 12.04
C ASN A 159 6.30 -16.12 11.05
N ALA A 160 5.96 -15.88 9.80
CA ALA A 160 5.98 -16.90 8.76
C ALA A 160 6.00 -16.27 7.37
N PHE A 161 6.33 -17.09 6.36
CA PHE A 161 6.12 -16.69 4.98
C PHE A 161 4.63 -16.46 4.73
N GLY A 162 4.32 -15.46 3.91
CA GLY A 162 2.99 -15.21 3.40
C GLY A 162 2.70 -15.99 2.12
N ASP A 163 1.71 -15.54 1.38
CA ASP A 163 1.32 -16.15 0.12
C ASP A 163 2.24 -15.71 -1.01
N ILE A 164 2.85 -16.66 -1.69
CA ILE A 164 3.66 -16.41 -2.88
C ILE A 164 2.75 -15.93 -4.01
N SER A 165 3.20 -14.91 -4.74
CA SER A 165 2.48 -14.38 -5.89
C SER A 165 3.33 -14.47 -7.15
N LEU A 166 2.70 -14.93 -8.24
CA LEU A 166 3.26 -14.95 -9.59
C LEU A 166 2.54 -13.88 -10.40
N GLY A 167 3.29 -12.96 -10.98
CA GLY A 167 2.74 -11.83 -11.72
C GLY A 167 3.20 -11.83 -13.19
N ALA A 168 2.40 -11.19 -14.04
CA ALA A 168 2.76 -10.85 -15.39
C ALA A 168 2.25 -9.44 -15.70
N ARG A 169 3.07 -8.65 -16.39
CA ARG A 169 2.75 -7.31 -16.88
C ARG A 169 2.95 -7.29 -18.39
N PHE A 170 1.93 -6.89 -19.10
CA PHE A 170 1.91 -6.84 -20.56
C PHE A 170 1.50 -5.46 -21.05
N GLN A 171 2.28 -4.88 -21.93
CA GLN A 171 2.00 -3.62 -22.58
C GLN A 171 1.56 -3.86 -24.04
N PRO A 172 0.25 -3.74 -24.33
CA PRO A 172 -0.26 -4.06 -25.67
C PRO A 172 0.14 -3.03 -26.73
N PHE A 173 0.36 -1.77 -26.33
CA PHE A 173 0.68 -0.68 -27.26
C PHE A 173 2.05 -0.09 -26.96
N ALA A 174 2.75 0.33 -28.00
CA ALA A 174 4.01 1.05 -27.84
C ALA A 174 3.78 2.39 -27.12
N LEU A 175 4.73 2.81 -26.31
CA LEU A 175 4.69 4.09 -25.61
C LEU A 175 4.69 5.24 -26.63
N SER A 176 3.68 6.10 -26.57
CA SER A 176 3.57 7.32 -27.35
C SER A 176 3.50 8.53 -26.41
N ARG A 177 4.05 9.67 -26.82
CA ARG A 177 3.96 10.91 -26.04
C ARG A 177 2.53 11.45 -25.92
N ASP A 178 1.71 11.21 -26.93
CA ASP A 178 0.36 11.77 -27.03
C ASP A 178 -0.69 10.91 -26.32
N LEU A 179 -0.45 9.61 -26.23
CA LEU A 179 -1.38 8.66 -25.63
C LEU A 179 -0.92 8.22 -24.22
N PRO A 180 -1.85 7.99 -23.30
CA PRO A 180 -1.49 7.42 -22.01
C PRO A 180 -0.91 6.01 -22.19
N ALA A 181 0.11 5.67 -21.41
CA ALA A 181 0.63 4.32 -21.34
C ALA A 181 -0.45 3.39 -20.76
N LEU A 182 -0.65 2.23 -21.37
CA LEU A 182 -1.58 1.20 -20.88
C LEU A 182 -0.83 -0.08 -20.62
N THR A 183 -0.96 -0.64 -19.41
CA THR A 183 -0.35 -1.91 -19.01
C THR A 183 -1.41 -2.83 -18.43
N ALA A 184 -1.58 -4.00 -19.03
CA ALA A 184 -2.39 -5.07 -18.46
C ALA A 184 -1.56 -5.86 -17.43
N THR A 185 -2.16 -6.22 -16.32
CA THR A 185 -1.53 -6.99 -15.25
C THR A 185 -2.33 -8.23 -14.89
N GLY A 186 -1.63 -9.30 -14.58
CA GLY A 186 -2.23 -10.52 -14.06
C GLY A 186 -1.40 -11.03 -12.90
N THR A 187 -2.03 -11.38 -11.78
CA THR A 187 -1.35 -11.90 -10.60
C THR A 187 -2.08 -13.13 -10.09
N LEU A 188 -1.35 -14.23 -9.96
CA LEU A 188 -1.80 -15.47 -9.32
C LEU A 188 -1.20 -15.54 -7.91
N ARG A 189 -2.04 -15.53 -6.88
CA ARG A 189 -1.63 -15.74 -5.48
C ARG A 189 -1.89 -17.18 -5.08
N LEU A 190 -0.86 -17.82 -4.52
CA LEU A 190 -0.89 -19.19 -4.03
C LEU A 190 -0.94 -19.19 -2.48
N PRO A 191 -1.79 -20.01 -1.84
CA PRO A 191 -1.97 -20.05 -0.39
C PRO A 191 -0.82 -20.81 0.30
N THR A 192 0.41 -20.29 0.19
CA THR A 192 1.61 -20.88 0.79
C THR A 192 1.83 -20.41 2.23
N GLY A 193 1.22 -19.29 2.61
CA GLY A 193 1.26 -18.76 3.96
C GLY A 193 0.42 -19.59 4.93
N ARG A 194 0.53 -19.25 6.22
CA ARG A 194 -0.29 -19.87 7.26
C ARG A 194 -1.75 -19.45 7.07
N SER A 195 -2.63 -20.42 6.77
CA SER A 195 -4.04 -20.16 6.54
C SER A 195 -4.76 -19.69 7.82
N PRO A 196 -5.55 -18.61 7.79
CA PRO A 196 -6.36 -18.19 8.93
C PRO A 196 -7.47 -19.17 9.28
N PHE A 197 -7.85 -20.05 8.33
CA PHE A 197 -8.90 -21.06 8.52
C PHE A 197 -8.40 -22.38 9.13
N LYS A 198 -7.09 -22.50 9.36
CA LYS A 198 -6.44 -23.68 9.97
C LYS A 198 -5.74 -23.35 11.29
N THR A 199 -5.75 -22.10 11.71
CA THR A 199 -5.19 -21.70 13.01
C THR A 199 -6.18 -21.98 14.12
N ILE A 200 -5.70 -22.54 15.24
CA ILE A 200 -6.51 -22.72 16.44
C ILE A 200 -6.60 -21.38 17.16
N ASP A 201 -7.79 -21.01 17.64
CA ASP A 201 -7.97 -19.80 18.44
C ASP A 201 -7.03 -19.79 19.64
N GLY A 202 -6.34 -18.65 19.83
CA GLY A 202 -5.36 -18.50 20.90
C GLY A 202 -3.99 -19.12 20.63
N GLN A 203 -3.75 -19.79 19.51
CA GLN A 203 -2.46 -20.46 19.23
C GLN A 203 -1.69 -19.91 18.04
N GLY A 204 -2.28 -19.07 17.21
CA GLY A 204 -1.57 -18.51 16.07
C GLY A 204 -2.39 -17.56 15.22
N LEU A 205 -1.66 -16.75 14.46
CA LEU A 205 -2.25 -15.79 13.52
C LEU A 205 -1.96 -16.24 12.09
N GLY A 206 -2.94 -16.10 11.21
CA GLY A 206 -2.75 -16.35 9.78
C GLY A 206 -1.84 -15.31 9.14
N THR A 207 -0.90 -15.75 8.30
CA THR A 207 0.01 -14.90 7.51
C THR A 207 -0.31 -14.89 6.03
N GLY A 208 -1.23 -15.75 5.57
CA GLY A 208 -1.74 -15.83 4.20
C GLY A 208 -3.25 -15.75 4.14
N ALA A 209 -3.80 -15.68 2.93
CA ALA A 209 -5.25 -15.64 2.67
C ALA A 209 -5.93 -17.01 2.90
N GLY A 210 -5.18 -18.09 2.73
CA GLY A 210 -5.68 -19.46 2.86
C GLY A 210 -6.46 -19.98 1.64
N TYR A 211 -6.50 -19.23 0.55
CA TYR A 211 -7.10 -19.62 -0.74
C TYR A 211 -6.30 -19.08 -1.91
N THR A 212 -6.43 -19.73 -3.06
CA THR A 212 -5.84 -19.26 -4.32
C THR A 212 -6.70 -18.15 -4.91
N SER A 213 -6.06 -17.11 -5.45
CA SER A 213 -6.78 -16.04 -6.16
C SER A 213 -6.03 -15.57 -7.39
N VAL A 214 -6.78 -15.10 -8.38
CA VAL A 214 -6.27 -14.40 -9.57
C VAL A 214 -6.80 -12.97 -9.56
N THR A 215 -5.90 -12.03 -9.77
CA THR A 215 -6.22 -10.63 -9.98
C THR A 215 -5.82 -10.23 -11.39
N LEU A 216 -6.75 -9.71 -12.15
CA LEU A 216 -6.52 -9.09 -13.46
C LEU A 216 -6.68 -7.59 -13.33
N GLY A 217 -5.79 -6.82 -13.93
CA GLY A 217 -5.81 -5.37 -13.82
C GLY A 217 -5.39 -4.69 -15.11
N ALA A 218 -5.75 -3.42 -15.19
CA ALA A 218 -5.31 -2.48 -16.21
C ALA A 218 -4.82 -1.21 -15.51
N ASN A 219 -3.63 -0.77 -15.87
CA ASN A 219 -3.01 0.41 -15.32
C ASN A 219 -2.73 1.39 -16.45
N THR A 220 -2.92 2.67 -16.17
CA THR A 220 -2.66 3.73 -17.13
C THR A 220 -1.88 4.85 -16.47
N SER A 221 -0.97 5.47 -17.21
CA SER A 221 -0.25 6.65 -16.75
C SER A 221 -0.06 7.64 -17.91
N LYS A 222 -0.09 8.94 -17.59
CA LYS A 222 0.19 10.03 -18.53
C LYS A 222 0.98 11.11 -17.85
N VAL A 223 2.09 11.48 -18.46
CA VAL A 223 2.92 12.58 -18.02
C VAL A 223 2.41 13.88 -18.68
N ILE A 224 2.10 14.86 -17.84
CA ILE A 224 1.73 16.23 -18.21
C ILE A 224 2.64 17.13 -17.38
N ASP A 225 3.83 17.44 -17.93
CA ASP A 225 4.88 18.18 -17.21
C ASP A 225 4.33 19.38 -16.42
N PRO A 226 4.61 19.53 -15.12
CA PRO A 226 5.51 18.73 -14.26
C PRO A 226 4.80 17.60 -13.46
N VAL A 227 3.59 17.22 -13.81
CA VAL A 227 2.75 16.25 -13.11
C VAL A 227 2.63 14.97 -13.92
N ALA A 228 2.66 13.84 -13.24
CA ALA A 228 2.28 12.57 -13.82
C ALA A 228 0.99 12.06 -13.18
N LEU A 229 -0.01 11.80 -14.01
CA LEU A 229 -1.27 11.22 -13.60
C LEU A 229 -1.22 9.71 -13.81
N PHE A 230 -1.78 8.94 -12.87
CA PHE A 230 -1.92 7.50 -13.01
C PHE A 230 -3.26 7.00 -12.50
N GLY A 231 -3.69 5.89 -13.07
CA GLY A 231 -4.92 5.23 -12.69
C GLY A 231 -4.81 3.72 -12.82
N SER A 232 -5.55 2.99 -12.01
CA SER A 232 -5.61 1.54 -12.00
C SER A 232 -7.03 1.05 -11.83
N LEU A 233 -7.32 -0.08 -12.47
CA LEU A 233 -8.54 -0.85 -12.27
C LEU A 233 -8.16 -2.32 -12.18
N ASN A 234 -8.72 -3.05 -11.22
CA ASN A 234 -8.45 -4.47 -11.06
C ASN A 234 -9.71 -5.24 -10.66
N ALA A 235 -9.73 -6.52 -11.02
CA ALA A 235 -10.75 -7.48 -10.61
C ALA A 235 -10.08 -8.73 -10.05
N THR A 236 -10.54 -9.18 -8.89
CA THR A 236 -10.00 -10.35 -8.19
C THR A 236 -11.06 -11.45 -8.11
N LEU A 237 -10.67 -12.64 -8.52
CA LEU A 237 -11.45 -13.86 -8.39
C LEU A 237 -10.69 -14.85 -7.51
N ALA A 238 -11.37 -15.53 -6.61
CA ALA A 238 -10.77 -16.49 -5.70
C ALA A 238 -11.44 -17.86 -5.80
N TRP A 239 -10.63 -18.91 -5.66
CA TRP A 239 -11.15 -20.27 -5.59
C TRP A 239 -11.58 -20.62 -4.16
N PRO A 240 -12.63 -21.45 -4.01
CA PRO A 240 -13.06 -21.91 -2.70
C PRO A 240 -11.96 -22.68 -1.96
N ALA A 241 -11.76 -22.36 -0.68
CA ALA A 241 -10.97 -23.17 0.23
C ALA A 241 -11.86 -24.27 0.82
N LYS A 242 -11.52 -25.53 0.55
CA LYS A 242 -12.25 -26.71 0.99
C LYS A 242 -11.43 -27.55 1.98
N HIS A 243 -12.09 -28.56 2.58
CA HIS A 243 -11.47 -29.48 3.53
C HIS A 243 -10.88 -28.75 4.75
N LEU A 244 -11.64 -27.79 5.26
CA LEU A 244 -11.30 -27.07 6.47
C LEU A 244 -11.89 -27.84 7.66
N SER A 245 -11.22 -27.74 8.82
CA SER A 245 -11.61 -28.45 10.05
C SER A 245 -11.57 -27.56 11.29
N GLN A 246 -11.63 -26.24 11.12
CA GLN A 246 -11.62 -25.31 12.24
C GLN A 246 -12.97 -25.33 12.95
N THR A 247 -12.96 -25.69 14.22
CA THR A 247 -14.19 -25.73 15.06
C THR A 247 -14.24 -24.47 15.92
N ARG A 248 -15.38 -23.79 15.88
CA ARG A 248 -15.72 -22.61 16.71
C ARG A 248 -17.13 -22.75 17.23
N ASN A 249 -17.37 -22.55 18.51
CA ASN A 249 -18.71 -22.58 19.13
C ASN A 249 -19.53 -23.83 18.73
N GLY A 250 -18.89 -25.02 18.72
CA GLY A 250 -19.56 -26.27 18.37
C GLY A 250 -19.89 -26.47 16.88
N LYS A 251 -19.46 -25.55 16.01
CA LYS A 251 -19.61 -25.67 14.56
C LYS A 251 -18.24 -25.78 13.89
N THR A 252 -18.13 -26.66 12.91
CA THR A 252 -16.90 -26.88 12.14
C THR A 252 -17.01 -26.17 10.79
N LEU A 253 -16.08 -25.28 10.51
CA LEU A 253 -15.93 -24.64 9.21
C LEU A 253 -15.35 -25.63 8.21
N THR A 254 -16.09 -25.95 7.14
CA THR A 254 -15.71 -26.95 6.13
C THR A 254 -15.31 -26.33 4.81
N GLU A 255 -15.93 -25.22 4.42
CA GLU A 255 -15.66 -24.53 3.16
C GLU A 255 -15.78 -23.02 3.33
N VAL A 256 -14.88 -22.29 2.66
CA VAL A 256 -14.91 -20.83 2.51
C VAL A 256 -14.91 -20.50 1.03
N ARG A 257 -15.90 -19.76 0.56
CA ARG A 257 -16.00 -19.24 -0.81
C ARG A 257 -15.86 -17.73 -0.78
N PRO A 258 -14.65 -17.20 -1.05
CA PRO A 258 -14.45 -15.76 -1.09
C PRO A 258 -15.29 -15.11 -2.18
N GLY A 259 -15.78 -13.91 -1.91
CA GLY A 259 -16.46 -13.11 -2.92
C GLY A 259 -15.49 -12.56 -3.95
N ALA A 260 -15.99 -12.23 -5.15
CA ALA A 260 -15.22 -11.49 -6.14
C ALA A 260 -14.93 -10.05 -5.63
N GLY A 261 -13.77 -9.51 -6.00
CA GLY A 261 -13.36 -8.15 -5.65
C GLY A 261 -13.14 -7.29 -6.88
N ILE A 262 -13.40 -6.00 -6.75
CA ILE A 262 -13.06 -4.98 -7.74
C ILE A 262 -12.31 -3.89 -6.99
N GLY A 263 -11.20 -3.41 -7.56
CA GLY A 263 -10.45 -2.30 -7.00
C GLY A 263 -10.15 -1.26 -8.08
N PHE A 264 -10.08 -0.01 -7.66
CA PHE A 264 -9.61 1.08 -8.50
C PHE A 264 -8.69 2.01 -7.72
N GLY A 265 -7.83 2.69 -8.42
CA GLY A 265 -6.92 3.67 -7.85
C GLY A 265 -6.68 4.81 -8.81
N VAL A 266 -6.51 6.01 -8.26
CA VAL A 266 -6.14 7.22 -9.02
C VAL A 266 -5.12 8.01 -8.21
N GLY A 267 -4.22 8.67 -8.89
CA GLY A 267 -3.22 9.47 -8.20
C GLY A 267 -2.43 10.35 -9.15
N PHE A 268 -1.57 11.14 -8.55
CA PHE A 268 -0.61 11.95 -9.28
C PHE A 268 0.75 11.93 -8.56
N ALA A 269 1.80 12.14 -9.35
CA ALA A 269 3.15 12.33 -8.87
C ALA A 269 3.66 13.69 -9.33
N TYR A 270 4.42 14.37 -8.47
CA TYR A 270 5.02 15.68 -8.73
C TYR A 270 6.50 15.67 -8.36
N ALA A 271 7.35 16.13 -9.25
CA ALA A 271 8.78 16.28 -9.00
C ALA A 271 9.04 17.61 -8.29
N LEU A 272 9.40 17.53 -6.99
CA LEU A 272 9.73 18.71 -6.18
C LEU A 272 11.12 19.23 -6.49
N SER A 273 12.07 18.34 -6.77
CA SER A 273 13.45 18.64 -7.15
C SER A 273 14.09 17.48 -7.90
N HIS A 274 15.36 17.63 -8.31
CA HIS A 274 16.13 16.58 -8.98
C HIS A 274 16.26 15.26 -8.19
N ASN A 275 16.08 15.31 -6.88
CA ASN A 275 16.27 14.15 -6.02
C ASN A 275 15.03 13.80 -5.21
N ILE A 276 13.98 14.61 -5.26
CA ILE A 276 12.80 14.47 -4.40
C ILE A 276 11.54 14.54 -5.23
N SER A 277 10.69 13.57 -5.05
CA SER A 277 9.37 13.48 -5.65
C SER A 277 8.29 13.21 -4.60
N THR A 278 7.10 13.65 -4.86
CA THR A 278 5.94 13.35 -4.02
C THR A 278 4.83 12.71 -4.85
N THR A 279 4.08 11.82 -4.23
CA THR A 279 2.91 11.19 -4.84
C THR A 279 1.72 11.34 -3.90
N LEU A 280 0.54 11.51 -4.46
CA LEU A 280 -0.71 11.41 -3.72
C LEU A 280 -1.62 10.48 -4.50
N SER A 281 -2.17 9.47 -3.83
CA SER A 281 -3.07 8.52 -4.47
C SER A 281 -4.21 8.10 -3.54
N PHE A 282 -5.36 7.88 -4.16
CA PHE A 282 -6.53 7.28 -3.56
C PHE A 282 -6.72 5.88 -4.16
N GLN A 283 -7.01 4.90 -3.31
CA GLN A 283 -7.28 3.53 -3.71
C GLN A 283 -8.51 3.03 -2.98
N GLU A 284 -9.37 2.32 -3.69
CA GLU A 284 -10.52 1.64 -3.10
C GLU A 284 -10.64 0.21 -3.64
N SER A 285 -10.97 -0.72 -2.76
CA SER A 285 -11.22 -2.12 -3.08
C SER A 285 -12.51 -2.56 -2.43
N ILE A 286 -13.43 -3.06 -3.24
CA ILE A 286 -14.73 -3.56 -2.83
C ILE A 286 -14.76 -5.06 -3.06
N SER A 287 -15.05 -5.83 -2.00
CA SER A 287 -15.16 -7.29 -2.06
C SER A 287 -16.59 -7.74 -1.76
N ALA A 288 -17.12 -8.58 -2.62
CA ALA A 288 -18.43 -9.18 -2.43
C ALA A 288 -18.44 -10.12 -1.21
N ARG A 289 -19.62 -10.47 -0.76
CA ARG A 289 -19.84 -11.31 0.43
C ARG A 289 -19.15 -12.67 0.29
N THR A 290 -18.38 -13.03 1.30
CA THR A 290 -17.79 -14.38 1.43
C THR A 290 -18.82 -15.32 2.05
N LYS A 291 -18.95 -16.52 1.49
CA LYS A 291 -19.83 -17.57 2.00
C LYS A 291 -19.00 -18.56 2.83
N LEU A 292 -19.50 -18.89 4.00
CA LEU A 292 -18.91 -19.83 4.94
C LEU A 292 -19.86 -21.00 5.11
N THR A 293 -19.39 -22.23 4.87
CA THR A 293 -20.17 -23.44 5.16
C THR A 293 -19.73 -24.02 6.50
N LEU A 294 -20.64 -24.06 7.44
CA LEU A 294 -20.44 -24.54 8.81
C LEU A 294 -21.26 -25.82 9.00
N VAL A 295 -20.67 -26.83 9.61
CA VAL A 295 -21.32 -28.09 9.96
C VAL A 295 -21.40 -28.20 11.48
N ASP A 296 -22.58 -28.43 12.00
CA ASP A 296 -22.85 -28.64 13.43
C ASP A 296 -22.44 -30.05 13.87
N SER A 297 -22.34 -30.29 15.17
CA SER A 297 -22.09 -31.60 15.79
C SER A 297 -23.06 -32.72 15.33
N ASN A 298 -24.27 -32.34 14.90
CA ASN A 298 -25.29 -33.26 14.37
C ASN A 298 -25.13 -33.51 12.85
N GLY A 299 -24.08 -32.99 12.20
CA GLY A 299 -23.86 -33.15 10.76
C GLY A 299 -24.71 -32.22 9.88
N VAL A 300 -25.45 -31.28 10.46
CA VAL A 300 -26.29 -30.35 9.71
C VAL A 300 -25.42 -29.21 9.18
N ALA A 301 -25.40 -29.03 7.85
CA ALA A 301 -24.68 -27.94 7.20
C ALA A 301 -25.51 -26.66 7.22
N SER A 302 -24.88 -25.54 7.60
CA SER A 302 -25.46 -24.19 7.55
C SER A 302 -24.56 -23.26 6.76
N GLU A 303 -25.14 -22.40 5.93
CA GLU A 303 -24.41 -21.38 5.17
C GLU A 303 -24.53 -20.03 5.88
N SER A 304 -23.40 -19.39 6.15
CA SER A 304 -23.31 -18.02 6.65
C SER A 304 -22.62 -17.13 5.60
N LYS A 305 -23.03 -15.87 5.52
CA LYS A 305 -22.45 -14.89 4.60
C LYS A 305 -21.91 -13.71 5.39
N THR A 306 -20.70 -13.28 5.04
CA THR A 306 -20.14 -12.03 5.60
C THR A 306 -20.84 -10.82 4.99
N SER A 307 -20.61 -9.64 5.58
CA SER A 307 -20.93 -8.36 4.92
C SER A 307 -20.06 -8.15 3.69
N MET A 308 -20.48 -7.26 2.82
CA MET A 308 -19.62 -6.70 1.77
C MET A 308 -18.55 -5.86 2.44
N GLN A 309 -17.31 -5.95 1.98
CA GLN A 309 -16.18 -5.21 2.53
C GLN A 309 -15.75 -4.13 1.55
N SER A 310 -15.50 -2.94 2.06
CA SER A 310 -14.95 -1.81 1.30
C SER A 310 -13.74 -1.25 2.04
N SER A 311 -12.59 -1.29 1.37
CA SER A 311 -11.33 -0.76 1.90
C SER A 311 -10.88 0.39 1.02
N ALA A 312 -10.94 1.61 1.55
CA ALA A 312 -10.48 2.83 0.89
C ALA A 312 -9.30 3.43 1.64
N MET A 313 -8.27 3.83 0.93
CA MET A 313 -7.04 4.40 1.50
C MET A 313 -6.60 5.65 0.73
N LEU A 314 -6.11 6.62 1.46
CA LEU A 314 -5.38 7.77 0.94
C LEU A 314 -3.90 7.58 1.24
N ASN A 315 -3.06 7.55 0.19
CA ASN A 315 -1.62 7.33 0.32
C ASN A 315 -0.86 8.58 -0.13
N MET A 316 0.12 8.97 0.66
CA MET A 316 1.09 10.01 0.37
C MET A 316 2.48 9.38 0.29
N GLY A 317 3.19 9.60 -0.81
CA GLY A 317 4.53 9.06 -1.04
C GLY A 317 5.59 10.15 -1.16
N LEU A 318 6.80 9.79 -0.77
CA LEU A 318 8.01 10.58 -0.92
C LEU A 318 9.09 9.70 -1.55
N GLY A 319 9.51 10.02 -2.75
CA GLY A 319 10.63 9.38 -3.43
C GLY A 319 11.90 10.21 -3.21
N VAL A 320 12.97 9.56 -2.74
CA VAL A 320 14.27 10.16 -2.52
C VAL A 320 15.31 9.41 -3.35
N ARG A 321 15.96 10.10 -4.26
CA ARG A 321 17.04 9.55 -5.09
C ARG A 321 18.33 9.57 -4.29
N VAL A 322 18.78 8.40 -3.84
CA VAL A 322 20.00 8.23 -3.05
C VAL A 322 21.24 7.96 -3.93
N SER A 323 21.01 7.46 -5.15
CA SER A 323 22.07 7.29 -6.16
C SER A 323 21.50 7.46 -7.58
N PRO A 324 22.34 7.59 -8.62
CA PRO A 324 21.86 7.69 -10.00
C PRO A 324 20.94 6.53 -10.45
N LEU A 325 21.09 5.37 -9.81
CA LEU A 325 20.33 4.16 -10.15
C LEU A 325 19.29 3.77 -9.08
N THR A 326 19.34 4.39 -7.89
CA THR A 326 18.53 3.96 -6.75
C THR A 326 17.66 5.09 -6.22
N THR A 327 16.35 4.93 -6.28
CA THR A 327 15.37 5.79 -5.62
C THR A 327 14.68 4.98 -4.53
N VAL A 328 14.73 5.47 -3.30
CA VAL A 328 14.00 4.90 -2.17
C VAL A 328 12.68 5.64 -2.02
N ASN A 329 11.58 4.89 -1.95
CA ASN A 329 10.25 5.45 -1.82
C ASN A 329 9.69 5.13 -0.45
N PHE A 330 9.20 6.16 0.21
CA PHE A 330 8.46 6.07 1.46
C PHE A 330 7.00 6.37 1.18
N THR A 331 6.10 5.62 1.77
CA THR A 331 4.67 5.82 1.62
C THR A 331 4.00 5.78 2.98
N VAL A 332 3.11 6.74 3.21
CA VAL A 332 2.23 6.78 4.38
C VAL A 332 0.81 6.68 3.87
N GLY A 333 0.03 5.75 4.40
CA GLY A 333 -1.36 5.56 4.06
C GLY A 333 -2.27 5.70 5.26
N ILE A 334 -3.44 6.29 5.04
CA ILE A 334 -4.50 6.47 6.04
C ILE A 334 -5.75 5.78 5.50
N GLY A 335 -6.34 4.91 6.31
CA GLY A 335 -7.61 4.26 6.01
C GLY A 335 -8.79 5.21 6.14
N LEU A 336 -9.69 5.12 5.18
CA LEU A 336 -10.90 5.96 5.13
C LEU A 336 -12.17 5.18 5.44
N THR A 337 -12.09 3.86 5.49
CA THR A 337 -13.21 2.95 5.78
C THR A 337 -12.85 1.99 6.92
N THR A 338 -13.85 1.42 7.56
CA THR A 338 -13.70 0.49 8.70
C THR A 338 -12.96 -0.81 8.34
N ASP A 339 -12.98 -1.21 7.07
CA ASP A 339 -12.29 -2.42 6.59
C ASP A 339 -10.85 -2.14 6.15
N SER A 340 -10.42 -0.87 6.17
CA SER A 340 -9.05 -0.46 5.87
C SER A 340 -8.16 -0.52 7.12
N PRO A 341 -6.85 -0.72 6.96
CA PRO A 341 -5.91 -0.38 8.01
C PRO A 341 -6.02 1.11 8.39
N ASP A 342 -6.00 1.44 9.68
CA ASP A 342 -6.05 2.83 10.12
C ASP A 342 -4.85 3.61 9.63
N PHE A 343 -3.69 2.94 9.62
CA PHE A 343 -2.43 3.54 9.22
C PHE A 343 -1.52 2.50 8.56
N THR A 344 -0.83 2.91 7.51
CA THR A 344 0.23 2.13 6.86
C THR A 344 1.48 2.98 6.66
N PHE A 345 2.63 2.35 6.78
CA PHE A 345 3.92 2.91 6.40
C PHE A 345 4.62 1.93 5.49
N GLY A 346 5.12 2.40 4.35
CA GLY A 346 5.83 1.60 3.37
C GLY A 346 7.19 2.19 3.04
N MET A 347 8.16 1.33 2.73
CA MET A 347 9.43 1.66 2.14
C MET A 347 9.69 0.69 0.99
N ASN A 348 9.98 1.23 -0.18
CA ASN A 348 10.30 0.45 -1.38
C ASN A 348 11.68 0.84 -1.88
N MET A 349 12.52 -0.14 -2.15
CA MET A 349 13.90 0.06 -2.60
C MET A 349 14.27 -0.94 -3.71
N PRO A 350 14.69 -0.49 -4.90
CA PRO A 350 15.31 -1.35 -5.90
C PRO A 350 16.69 -1.80 -5.43
N LEU A 351 16.98 -3.09 -5.58
CA LEU A 351 18.28 -3.68 -5.33
C LEU A 351 19.00 -3.87 -6.66
N HIS A 352 20.21 -3.35 -6.78
CA HIS A 352 21.08 -3.49 -7.95
C HIS A 352 22.25 -4.41 -7.57
N PHE A 353 22.43 -5.48 -8.32
CA PHE A 353 23.50 -6.44 -8.17
C PHE A 353 24.41 -6.42 -9.39
#